data_3f42083719f4abedff1338e41642f051
#
_entry.id   3f42083719f4abedff1338e41642f051
#
_cell.length_a   1.000
_cell.length_b   1.000
_cell.length_c   1.000
_cell.angle_alpha   90.00
_cell.angle_beta   90.00
_cell.angle_gamma   90.00
#
_symmetry.space_group_name_H-M   'P 1'
#
loop_
_entity.id
_entity.type
_entity.pdbx_description
1 polymer ?
#
loop_
_entity_poly.entity_id
_entity_poly.type
_entity_poly.pdbx_seq_one_letter_code
_entity_poly.pdbx_strand_id
1 'polypeptide(L)'
;MQGWHQVLVIAGISALCTTTVDGASTEDGKAAFERREDTMKRMGRPLYLGIGRVVKGTVAYGPETVVAAETVAALASTLDRTLFPPGSDVAESRIKPEIFTAADPVDQLIAAVKSATVQLVPAVKTGDKAAITAAYDTVADACNACHTRFRKEE
;
A
#
# COMPACT_ATOMS: atom_id res chain seq x y z
N MET A 1 -47.30 32.67 -59.72
CA MET A 1 -47.49 32.18 -58.38
C MET A 1 -46.17 31.46 -58.00
N GLN A 2 -45.29 32.21 -57.28
CA GLN A 2 -43.94 31.72 -56.90
C GLN A 2 -43.96 31.12 -55.49
N GLY A 3 -43.67 29.84 -55.41
CA GLY A 3 -43.48 29.16 -54.10
C GLY A 3 -42.00 29.24 -53.68
N TRP A 4 -41.72 29.94 -52.60
CA TRP A 4 -40.41 30.00 -52.02
C TRP A 4 -40.19 28.79 -51.10
N HIS A 5 -39.22 27.96 -51.42
CA HIS A 5 -38.76 26.88 -50.54
C HIS A 5 -37.67 27.46 -49.64
N GLN A 6 -37.98 27.59 -48.36
CA GLN A 6 -36.98 27.91 -47.34
C GLN A 6 -36.22 26.65 -46.99
N VAL A 7 -34.92 26.67 -47.24
CA VAL A 7 -34.00 25.63 -46.81
C VAL A 7 -33.54 25.97 -45.38
N LEU A 8 -33.98 25.19 -44.41
CA LEU A 8 -33.50 25.24 -43.02
C LEU A 8 -32.13 24.56 -42.93
N VAL A 9 -31.08 25.36 -42.76
CA VAL A 9 -29.73 24.88 -42.43
C VAL A 9 -29.68 24.63 -40.93
N ILE A 10 -29.70 23.36 -40.50
CA ILE A 10 -29.47 22.96 -39.11
C ILE A 10 -27.97 22.91 -38.88
N ALA A 11 -27.43 23.94 -38.23
CA ALA A 11 -26.07 23.95 -37.77
C ALA A 11 -25.95 22.97 -36.58
N GLY A 12 -25.38 21.78 -36.83
CA GLY A 12 -25.02 20.81 -35.78
C GLY A 12 -23.86 21.32 -34.93
N ILE A 13 -24.14 21.69 -33.70
CA ILE A 13 -23.11 21.99 -32.71
C ILE A 13 -22.61 20.64 -32.20
N SER A 14 -21.45 20.18 -32.73
CA SER A 14 -20.71 19.07 -32.16
C SER A 14 -20.07 19.55 -30.85
N ALA A 15 -20.69 19.23 -29.73
CA ALA A 15 -20.05 19.36 -28.41
C ALA A 15 -18.92 18.35 -28.31
N LEU A 16 -17.66 18.81 -28.45
CA LEU A 16 -16.52 18.02 -28.02
C LEU A 16 -16.59 17.86 -26.50
N CYS A 17 -16.99 16.68 -26.04
CA CYS A 17 -16.85 16.27 -24.66
C CYS A 17 -15.36 16.01 -24.43
N THR A 18 -14.61 17.03 -24.02
CA THR A 18 -13.26 16.84 -23.47
C THR A 18 -13.44 16.24 -22.09
N THR A 19 -13.28 14.91 -21.99
CA THR A 19 -13.10 14.26 -20.70
C THR A 19 -11.74 14.69 -20.18
N THR A 20 -11.70 15.72 -19.34
CA THR A 20 -10.56 16.00 -18.49
C THR A 20 -10.42 14.79 -17.56
N VAL A 21 -9.34 14.04 -17.74
CA VAL A 21 -8.90 13.08 -16.73
C VAL A 21 -8.42 13.96 -15.58
N ASP A 22 -9.32 14.27 -14.63
CA ASP A 22 -8.95 14.92 -13.39
C ASP A 22 -7.93 14.03 -12.69
N GLY A 23 -6.69 14.51 -12.59
CA GLY A 23 -5.74 13.99 -11.63
C GLY A 23 -6.42 13.99 -10.26
N ALA A 24 -6.25 12.90 -9.50
CA ALA A 24 -6.82 12.77 -8.16
C ALA A 24 -6.72 14.10 -7.42
N SER A 25 -7.82 14.56 -6.83
CA SER A 25 -7.82 15.84 -6.12
C SER A 25 -6.76 15.81 -5.01
N THR A 26 -6.23 16.96 -4.61
CA THR A 26 -5.26 17.03 -3.49
C THR A 26 -5.82 16.44 -2.21
N GLU A 27 -7.14 16.46 -2.06
CA GLU A 27 -7.87 15.89 -0.94
C GLU A 27 -7.86 14.35 -0.99
N ASP A 28 -8.05 13.76 -2.17
CA ASP A 28 -7.94 12.29 -2.37
C ASP A 28 -6.51 11.80 -2.16
N GLY A 29 -5.51 12.57 -2.58
CA GLY A 29 -4.11 12.29 -2.34
C GLY A 29 -3.75 12.28 -0.86
N LYS A 30 -4.25 13.26 -0.10
CA LYS A 30 -4.06 13.33 1.35
C LYS A 30 -4.74 12.17 2.07
N ALA A 31 -5.99 11.85 1.73
CA ALA A 31 -6.70 10.72 2.31
C ALA A 31 -6.00 9.39 2.04
N ALA A 32 -5.41 9.21 0.85
CA ALA A 32 -4.61 8.02 0.53
C ALA A 32 -3.30 7.98 1.33
N PHE A 33 -2.64 9.12 1.51
CA PHE A 33 -1.48 9.23 2.38
C PHE A 33 -1.80 8.81 3.82
N GLU A 34 -2.88 9.33 4.41
CA GLU A 34 -3.30 9.01 5.77
C GLU A 34 -3.64 7.53 5.94
N ARG A 35 -4.38 6.93 5.00
CA ARG A 35 -4.67 5.49 4.99
C ARG A 35 -3.41 4.64 4.92
N ARG A 36 -2.47 5.00 4.05
CA ARG A 36 -1.19 4.31 3.92
C ARG A 36 -0.39 4.40 5.21
N GLU A 37 -0.27 5.60 5.78
CA GLU A 37 0.46 5.82 7.03
C GLU A 37 -0.12 5.02 8.19
N ASP A 38 -1.45 5.03 8.35
CA ASP A 38 -2.14 4.21 9.36
C ASP A 38 -1.88 2.72 9.14
N THR A 39 -2.01 2.23 7.91
CA THR A 39 -1.76 0.81 7.58
C THR A 39 -0.33 0.41 7.93
N MET A 40 0.66 1.20 7.55
CA MET A 40 2.07 0.92 7.85
C MET A 40 2.36 0.96 9.35
N LYS A 41 1.80 1.92 10.10
CA LYS A 41 1.94 1.99 11.57
C LYS A 41 1.27 0.79 12.26
N ARG A 42 0.08 0.40 11.82
CA ARG A 42 -0.67 -0.72 12.39
C ARG A 42 0.00 -2.07 12.12
N MET A 43 0.67 -2.25 10.99
CA MET A 43 1.50 -3.43 10.72
C MET A 43 2.84 -3.39 11.48
N GLY A 44 3.52 -2.25 11.44
CA GLY A 44 4.85 -2.11 12.00
C GLY A 44 4.89 -2.28 13.52
N ARG A 45 3.92 -1.75 14.25
CA ARG A 45 3.87 -1.87 15.72
C ARG A 45 3.87 -3.32 16.20
N PRO A 46 2.93 -4.20 15.82
CA PRO A 46 2.95 -5.59 16.25
C PRO A 46 4.17 -6.35 15.71
N LEU A 47 4.65 -6.05 14.51
CA LEU A 47 5.85 -6.68 13.98
C LEU A 47 7.08 -6.35 14.83
N TYR A 48 7.40 -5.07 15.03
CA TYR A 48 8.66 -4.66 15.68
C TYR A 48 8.58 -4.67 17.20
N LEU A 49 7.46 -4.24 17.80
CA LEU A 49 7.30 -4.18 19.26
C LEU A 49 6.71 -5.46 19.85
N GLY A 50 5.93 -6.21 19.11
CA GLY A 50 5.43 -7.53 19.50
C GLY A 50 6.48 -8.61 19.21
N ILE A 51 6.63 -9.00 17.95
CA ILE A 51 7.48 -10.13 17.57
C ILE A 51 8.98 -9.78 17.66
N GLY A 52 9.39 -8.61 17.16
CA GLY A 52 10.80 -8.20 17.14
C GLY A 52 11.43 -8.11 18.53
N ARG A 53 10.68 -7.78 19.58
CA ARG A 53 11.18 -7.79 20.97
C ARG A 53 11.37 -9.21 21.50
N VAL A 54 10.56 -10.17 21.08
CA VAL A 54 10.73 -11.59 21.39
C VAL A 54 11.98 -12.13 20.69
N VAL A 55 12.17 -11.82 19.42
CA VAL A 55 13.38 -12.19 18.65
C VAL A 55 14.64 -11.66 19.34
N LYS A 56 14.63 -10.38 19.78
CA LYS A 56 15.74 -9.76 20.52
C LYS A 56 15.91 -10.29 21.97
N GLY A 57 14.97 -11.08 22.46
CA GLY A 57 14.99 -11.59 23.83
C GLY A 57 14.69 -10.54 24.91
N THR A 58 14.12 -9.40 24.55
CA THR A 58 13.74 -8.33 25.50
C THR A 58 12.34 -8.52 26.08
N VAL A 59 11.54 -9.39 25.49
CA VAL A 59 10.21 -9.82 25.94
C VAL A 59 10.11 -11.34 25.79
N ALA A 60 9.49 -12.01 26.74
CA ALA A 60 9.23 -13.45 26.65
C ALA A 60 8.18 -13.73 25.54
N TYR A 61 8.31 -14.90 24.91
CA TYR A 61 7.28 -15.42 24.02
C TYR A 61 5.99 -15.70 24.80
N GLY A 62 4.84 -15.37 24.20
CA GLY A 62 3.53 -15.60 24.79
C GLY A 62 2.41 -15.55 23.77
N PRO A 63 1.15 -15.73 24.19
CA PRO A 63 -0.01 -15.67 23.31
C PRO A 63 -0.10 -14.36 22.51
N GLU A 64 0.35 -13.25 23.08
CA GLU A 64 0.39 -11.93 22.42
C GLU A 64 1.28 -11.92 21.20
N THR A 65 2.34 -12.77 21.18
CA THR A 65 3.23 -12.91 20.01
C THR A 65 2.47 -13.53 18.82
N VAL A 66 1.59 -14.50 19.11
CA VAL A 66 0.73 -15.12 18.08
C VAL A 66 -0.28 -14.09 17.56
N VAL A 67 -0.94 -13.37 18.46
CA VAL A 67 -1.90 -12.30 18.08
C VAL A 67 -1.21 -11.23 17.23
N ALA A 68 0.03 -10.86 17.57
CA ALA A 68 0.82 -9.92 16.79
C ALA A 68 1.08 -10.43 15.37
N ALA A 69 1.46 -11.70 15.20
CA ALA A 69 1.70 -12.30 13.89
C ALA A 69 0.42 -12.37 13.04
N GLU A 70 -0.69 -12.78 13.64
CA GLU A 70 -2.00 -12.83 12.96
C GLU A 70 -2.47 -11.43 12.55
N THR A 71 -2.26 -10.43 13.40
CA THR A 71 -2.58 -9.02 13.09
C THR A 71 -1.76 -8.51 11.91
N VAL A 72 -0.44 -8.78 11.89
CA VAL A 72 0.44 -8.39 10.77
C VAL A 72 -0.02 -9.05 9.48
N ALA A 73 -0.30 -10.36 9.48
CA ALA A 73 -0.74 -11.09 8.29
C ALA A 73 -2.10 -10.59 7.79
N ALA A 74 -3.06 -10.34 8.69
CA ALA A 74 -4.37 -9.81 8.32
C ALA A 74 -4.27 -8.43 7.66
N LEU A 75 -3.47 -7.52 8.24
CA LEU A 75 -3.25 -6.19 7.65
C LEU A 75 -2.47 -6.26 6.34
N ALA A 76 -1.43 -7.10 6.25
CA ALA A 76 -0.67 -7.29 5.02
C ALA A 76 -1.55 -7.83 3.87
N SER A 77 -2.55 -8.65 4.16
CA SER A 77 -3.48 -9.17 3.14
C SER A 77 -4.26 -8.07 2.42
N THR A 78 -4.48 -6.92 3.08
CA THR A 78 -5.20 -5.77 2.53
C THR A 78 -4.31 -4.81 1.72
N LEU A 79 -2.98 -5.04 1.71
CA LEU A 79 -2.08 -4.19 0.93
C LEU A 79 -2.37 -4.32 -0.56
N ASP A 80 -2.57 -3.21 -1.23
CA ASP A 80 -2.67 -3.13 -2.69
C ASP A 80 -2.26 -1.75 -3.21
N ARG A 81 -2.32 -1.56 -4.52
CA ARG A 81 -1.91 -0.31 -5.17
C ARG A 81 -2.82 0.87 -4.87
N THR A 82 -4.02 0.66 -4.35
CA THR A 82 -4.92 1.75 -3.97
C THR A 82 -4.40 2.60 -2.81
N LEU A 83 -3.38 2.08 -2.09
CA LEU A 83 -2.64 2.84 -1.09
C LEU A 83 -1.63 3.84 -1.69
N PHE A 84 -1.37 3.75 -3.00
CA PHE A 84 -0.34 4.52 -3.71
C PHE A 84 -0.89 5.20 -4.98
N PRO A 85 -2.03 5.91 -4.92
CA PRO A 85 -2.54 6.63 -6.10
C PRO A 85 -1.63 7.83 -6.41
N PRO A 86 -1.54 8.24 -7.69
CA PRO A 86 -0.90 9.50 -8.08
C PRO A 86 -1.43 10.66 -7.23
N GLY A 87 -0.54 11.58 -6.82
CA GLY A 87 -0.89 12.71 -5.96
C GLY A 87 -0.93 12.40 -4.46
N SER A 88 -0.62 11.17 -4.04
CA SER A 88 -0.49 10.83 -2.61
C SER A 88 0.92 11.05 -2.04
N ASP A 89 1.79 11.70 -2.79
CA ASP A 89 3.10 12.19 -2.36
C ASP A 89 3.04 13.62 -1.80
N VAL A 90 1.99 13.90 -1.03
CA VAL A 90 1.81 15.17 -0.31
C VAL A 90 3.07 15.56 0.48
N ALA A 91 3.17 16.82 0.92
CA ALA A 91 4.40 17.36 1.52
C ALA A 91 4.92 16.53 2.72
N GLU A 92 4.02 15.97 3.51
CA GLU A 92 4.34 15.13 4.66
C GLU A 92 4.71 13.68 4.26
N SER A 93 4.43 13.29 3.02
CA SER A 93 4.66 11.94 2.53
C SER A 93 6.14 11.69 2.23
N ARG A 94 6.62 10.55 2.67
CA ARG A 94 7.99 10.10 2.39
C ARG A 94 8.08 9.17 1.17
N ILE A 95 7.00 8.97 0.41
CA ILE A 95 7.11 8.16 -0.81
C ILE A 95 7.83 8.92 -1.92
N LYS A 96 8.53 8.17 -2.76
CA LYS A 96 9.15 8.67 -3.98
C LYS A 96 8.14 8.57 -5.13
N PRO A 97 8.02 9.60 -5.99
CA PRO A 97 7.04 9.61 -7.10
C PRO A 97 7.16 8.43 -8.07
N GLU A 98 8.33 7.83 -8.17
CA GLU A 98 8.58 6.67 -9.04
C GLU A 98 7.66 5.47 -8.74
N ILE A 99 7.10 5.39 -7.53
CA ILE A 99 6.16 4.32 -7.16
C ILE A 99 4.89 4.34 -8.03
N PHE A 100 4.47 5.51 -8.52
CA PHE A 100 3.25 5.66 -9.31
C PHE A 100 3.37 5.07 -10.72
N THR A 101 4.58 5.00 -11.24
CA THR A 101 4.87 4.47 -12.59
C THR A 101 5.45 3.06 -12.57
N ALA A 102 5.87 2.56 -11.42
CA ALA A 102 6.52 1.26 -11.24
C ALA A 102 5.51 0.14 -10.90
N ALA A 103 4.46 -0.05 -11.72
CA ALA A 103 3.37 -0.97 -11.41
C ALA A 103 3.85 -2.39 -11.06
N ASP A 104 4.52 -3.07 -11.99
CA ASP A 104 4.95 -4.46 -11.81
C ASP A 104 5.89 -4.66 -10.61
N PRO A 105 6.95 -3.83 -10.42
CA PRO A 105 7.77 -3.90 -9.22
C PRO A 105 7.00 -3.69 -7.91
N VAL A 106 6.03 -2.78 -7.87
CA VAL A 106 5.22 -2.55 -6.67
C VAL A 106 4.35 -3.74 -6.35
N ASP A 107 3.69 -4.32 -7.35
CA ASP A 107 2.85 -5.52 -7.17
C ASP A 107 3.67 -6.72 -6.68
N GLN A 108 4.88 -6.92 -7.21
CA GLN A 108 5.79 -7.97 -6.75
C GLN A 108 6.22 -7.77 -5.29
N LEU A 109 6.55 -6.54 -4.89
CA LEU A 109 6.93 -6.23 -3.52
C LEU A 109 5.77 -6.40 -2.54
N ILE A 110 4.56 -6.01 -2.92
CA ILE A 110 3.34 -6.26 -2.14
C ILE A 110 3.11 -7.77 -1.99
N ALA A 111 3.23 -8.53 -3.07
CA ALA A 111 3.08 -9.99 -3.02
C ALA A 111 4.11 -10.65 -2.12
N ALA A 112 5.37 -10.19 -2.13
CA ALA A 112 6.42 -10.68 -1.24
C ALA A 112 6.09 -10.45 0.24
N VAL A 113 5.60 -9.25 0.61
CA VAL A 113 5.17 -8.95 1.99
C VAL A 113 4.00 -9.86 2.39
N LYS A 114 2.99 -10.02 1.53
CA LYS A 114 1.85 -10.91 1.80
C LYS A 114 2.32 -12.34 2.03
N SER A 115 3.16 -12.86 1.17
CA SER A 115 3.70 -14.23 1.29
C SER A 115 4.51 -14.42 2.58
N ALA A 116 5.42 -13.49 2.89
CA ALA A 116 6.26 -13.56 4.09
C ALA A 116 5.41 -13.53 5.37
N THR A 117 4.40 -12.66 5.43
CA THR A 117 3.54 -12.54 6.63
C THR A 117 2.63 -13.75 6.84
N VAL A 118 2.17 -14.42 5.77
CA VAL A 118 1.44 -15.69 5.87
C VAL A 118 2.33 -16.78 6.46
N GLN A 119 3.61 -16.84 6.12
CA GLN A 119 4.56 -17.80 6.68
C GLN A 119 5.00 -17.50 8.13
N LEU A 120 4.91 -16.22 8.53
CA LEU A 120 5.22 -15.81 9.91
C LEU A 120 4.28 -16.45 10.94
N VAL A 121 3.00 -16.56 10.63
CA VAL A 121 1.98 -17.07 11.57
C VAL A 121 2.28 -18.52 12.03
N PRO A 122 2.47 -19.51 11.15
CA PRO A 122 2.80 -20.86 11.59
C PRO A 122 4.15 -20.92 12.32
N ALA A 123 5.15 -20.16 11.88
CA ALA A 123 6.46 -20.11 12.56
C ALA A 123 6.31 -19.60 14.01
N VAL A 124 5.54 -18.52 14.22
CA VAL A 124 5.29 -17.99 15.57
C VAL A 124 4.50 -18.99 16.42
N LYS A 125 3.54 -19.73 15.85
CA LYS A 125 2.75 -20.74 16.58
C LYS A 125 3.58 -21.92 17.09
N THR A 126 4.77 -22.18 16.54
CA THR A 126 5.67 -23.22 17.06
C THR A 126 6.24 -22.88 18.44
N GLY A 127 6.37 -21.61 18.78
CA GLY A 127 7.13 -21.12 19.95
C GLY A 127 8.64 -21.30 19.81
N ASP A 128 9.14 -21.86 18.72
CA ASP A 128 10.56 -22.03 18.46
C ASP A 128 11.23 -20.72 18.08
N LYS A 129 12.20 -20.29 18.88
CA LYS A 129 12.87 -19.00 18.70
C LYS A 129 13.59 -18.89 17.35
N ALA A 130 14.21 -19.97 16.87
CA ALA A 130 14.96 -19.94 15.62
C ALA A 130 14.00 -19.81 14.43
N ALA A 131 12.88 -20.56 14.43
CA ALA A 131 11.85 -20.47 13.43
C ALA A 131 11.19 -19.06 13.40
N ILE A 132 10.90 -18.52 14.59
CA ILE A 132 10.33 -17.17 14.73
C ILE A 132 11.29 -16.11 14.17
N THR A 133 12.59 -16.22 14.52
CA THR A 133 13.61 -15.27 14.04
C THR A 133 13.71 -15.31 12.52
N ALA A 134 13.85 -16.48 11.93
CA ALA A 134 13.97 -16.62 10.47
C ALA A 134 12.75 -16.06 9.71
N ALA A 135 11.54 -16.34 10.22
CA ALA A 135 10.32 -15.82 9.61
C ALA A 135 10.17 -14.31 9.80
N TYR A 136 10.55 -13.78 10.98
CA TYR A 136 10.57 -12.34 11.25
C TYR A 136 11.52 -11.60 10.31
N ASP A 137 12.74 -12.11 10.14
CA ASP A 137 13.75 -11.51 9.25
C ASP A 137 13.26 -11.51 7.81
N THR A 138 12.62 -12.59 7.35
CA THR A 138 11.99 -12.65 6.01
C THR A 138 10.94 -11.56 5.82
N VAL A 139 10.09 -11.30 6.82
CA VAL A 139 9.09 -10.21 6.74
C VAL A 139 9.77 -8.85 6.75
N ALA A 140 10.77 -8.65 7.62
CA ALA A 140 11.52 -7.40 7.72
C ALA A 140 12.21 -7.08 6.39
N ASP A 141 12.85 -8.06 5.75
CA ASP A 141 13.51 -7.92 4.46
C ASP A 141 12.51 -7.56 3.34
N ALA A 142 11.34 -8.21 3.31
CA ALA A 142 10.30 -7.90 2.34
C ALA A 142 9.78 -6.45 2.51
N CYS A 143 9.58 -5.99 3.74
CA CYS A 143 9.22 -4.59 4.02
C CYS A 143 10.32 -3.62 3.59
N ASN A 144 11.57 -3.92 3.92
CA ASN A 144 12.72 -3.08 3.63
C ASN A 144 12.97 -2.98 2.12
N ALA A 145 12.76 -4.03 1.35
CA ALA A 145 12.93 -4.01 -0.10
C ALA A 145 12.05 -2.93 -0.76
N CYS A 146 10.80 -2.76 -0.32
CA CYS A 146 9.93 -1.69 -0.79
C CYS A 146 10.38 -0.32 -0.26
N HIS A 147 10.67 -0.23 1.03
CA HIS A 147 11.04 1.05 1.68
C HIS A 147 12.33 1.62 1.10
N THR A 148 13.37 0.83 0.92
CA THR A 148 14.64 1.27 0.34
C THR A 148 14.45 1.85 -1.07
N ARG A 149 13.58 1.22 -1.86
CA ARG A 149 13.35 1.64 -3.23
C ARG A 149 12.46 2.88 -3.34
N PHE A 150 11.35 2.91 -2.59
CA PHE A 150 10.26 3.86 -2.81
C PHE A 150 10.01 4.82 -1.63
N ARG A 151 10.81 4.79 -0.56
CA ARG A 151 10.70 5.73 0.56
C ARG A 151 11.92 6.65 0.59
N LYS A 152 11.70 7.95 0.80
CA LYS A 152 12.76 8.94 1.02
C LYS A 152 13.48 8.62 2.35
N GLU A 153 14.77 8.82 2.38
CA GLU A 153 15.57 8.78 3.63
C GLU A 153 15.19 9.95 4.56
N GLU A 154 15.48 9.80 5.86
CA GLU A 154 15.32 10.88 6.84
C GLU A 154 16.46 11.87 6.75
#